data_7e8e9944bd39eb6c297d37acedc3d4cb
#
_entry.id   7e8e9944bd39eb6c297d37acedc3d4cb
#
_cell.length_a   1.000
_cell.length_b   1.000
_cell.length_c   1.000
_cell.angle_alpha   90.00
_cell.angle_beta   90.00
_cell.angle_gamma   90.00
#
_symmetry.space_group_name_H-M   'P 1'
#
loop_
_entity.id
_entity.type
_entity.pdbx_description
1 polymer ?
#
loop_
_entity_poly.entity_id
_entity_poly.type
_entity_poly.pdbx_seq_one_letter_code
_entity_poly.pdbx_strand_id
1 'polypeptide(L)'
;MLKKILLTTFVSLLVSFNVQAAKYIFKKDLWTNCNILSDKDQSTLKNIDYQEEKKVKGWDRRKATANGWSENFFTAFIFFSTFENGQIITIRVNTEFKNKLEAKKQAMKYGKIYGQLPNFLRSNLNTITIHKGKRSWGGGNNDILIHTQAKDYSNKKVGDCVEEIMIHESAHVSLDWSWGGSLKKKPWMEAAKADGVFISRYAKRYKKREDVAETINWWIAVRCKPNSISKSDVKKIIEGIPNRLKYLDQQNFDTHPLKCNY
;
A
#
# COMPACT_ATOMS: atom_id res chain seq x y z
N MET A 1 76.09 23.32 23.25
CA MET A 1 75.14 22.21 23.30
C MET A 1 73.79 22.71 22.83
N LEU A 2 73.43 22.49 21.54
CA LEU A 2 72.13 22.89 20.95
C LEU A 2 71.15 21.75 21.15
N LYS A 3 70.07 21.98 21.91
CA LYS A 3 68.94 21.06 22.00
C LYS A 3 68.03 21.23 20.77
N LYS A 4 67.97 20.21 19.90
CA LYS A 4 67.00 20.13 18.82
C LYS A 4 65.62 19.78 19.42
N ILE A 5 64.66 20.69 19.28
CA ILE A 5 63.24 20.44 19.58
C ILE A 5 62.62 19.83 18.33
N LEU A 6 62.19 18.56 18.42
CA LEU A 6 61.48 17.84 17.38
C LEU A 6 59.98 18.25 17.50
N LEU A 7 59.48 19.02 16.56
CA LEU A 7 58.04 19.39 16.47
C LEU A 7 57.32 18.31 15.71
N THR A 8 56.63 17.43 16.40
CA THR A 8 55.78 16.38 15.80
C THR A 8 54.43 17.02 15.43
N THR A 9 54.22 17.29 14.16
CA THR A 9 52.90 17.73 13.61
C THR A 9 51.96 16.57 13.57
N PHE A 10 50.94 16.59 14.43
CA PHE A 10 49.81 15.65 14.39
C PHE A 10 48.86 16.12 13.28
N VAL A 11 48.88 15.45 12.15
CA VAL A 11 47.86 15.64 11.09
C VAL A 11 46.62 14.83 11.49
N SER A 12 45.63 15.48 12.11
CA SER A 12 44.32 14.88 12.33
C SER A 12 43.56 14.81 11.04
N LEU A 13 43.47 13.60 10.48
CA LEU A 13 42.55 13.29 9.35
C LEU A 13 41.12 13.42 9.89
N LEU A 14 40.49 14.57 9.67
CA LEU A 14 39.04 14.74 9.83
C LEU A 14 38.33 13.95 8.70
N VAL A 15 37.99 12.69 8.97
CA VAL A 15 37.06 11.94 8.14
C VAL A 15 35.69 12.57 8.35
N SER A 16 35.32 13.49 7.48
CA SER A 16 33.97 14.01 7.42
C SER A 16 33.02 12.89 6.95
N PHE A 17 32.33 12.25 7.89
CA PHE A 17 31.20 11.42 7.56
C PHE A 17 30.10 12.33 7.01
N ASN A 18 30.05 12.46 5.69
CA ASN A 18 28.88 12.99 5.02
C ASN A 18 27.70 12.05 5.30
N VAL A 19 26.93 12.34 6.34
CA VAL A 19 25.61 11.74 6.54
C VAL A 19 24.73 12.26 5.41
N GLN A 20 24.84 11.61 4.27
CA GLN A 20 23.98 11.92 3.13
C GLN A 20 22.56 11.57 3.56
N ALA A 21 21.72 12.59 3.76
CA ALA A 21 20.33 12.39 4.13
C ALA A 21 19.68 11.43 3.12
N ALA A 22 19.10 10.34 3.62
CA ALA A 22 18.50 9.29 2.80
C ALA A 22 17.66 9.91 1.68
N LYS A 23 17.99 9.57 0.45
CA LYS A 23 17.34 10.11 -0.76
C LYS A 23 16.06 9.32 -1.05
N TYR A 24 15.26 9.80 -1.97
CA TYR A 24 14.14 9.05 -2.56
C TYR A 24 14.25 9.07 -4.09
N ILE A 25 13.70 8.04 -4.75
CA ILE A 25 13.76 7.90 -6.21
C ILE A 25 12.73 8.80 -6.85
N PHE A 26 11.49 8.76 -6.38
CA PHE A 26 10.36 9.52 -6.93
C PHE A 26 9.84 10.56 -5.95
N LYS A 27 9.48 11.75 -6.48
CA LYS A 27 8.84 12.81 -5.69
C LYS A 27 7.39 12.46 -5.36
N LYS A 28 6.72 11.73 -6.25
CA LYS A 28 5.31 11.34 -6.16
C LYS A 28 5.19 9.86 -5.89
N ASP A 29 4.09 9.49 -5.32
CA ASP A 29 3.66 8.11 -5.11
C ASP A 29 3.17 7.52 -6.44
N LEU A 30 3.19 6.19 -6.61
CA LEU A 30 2.85 5.56 -7.89
C LEU A 30 1.37 5.73 -8.26
N TRP A 31 0.47 5.72 -7.29
CA TRP A 31 -0.97 5.93 -7.53
C TRP A 31 -1.33 7.27 -8.19
N THR A 32 -0.37 8.15 -8.42
CA THR A 32 -0.58 9.34 -9.24
C THR A 32 -0.53 9.08 -10.74
N ASN A 33 -0.07 7.90 -11.17
CA ASN A 33 0.13 7.53 -12.57
C ASN A 33 -0.91 6.52 -13.09
N CYS A 34 -1.58 5.74 -12.21
CA CYS A 34 -2.71 4.86 -12.52
C CYS A 34 -2.47 3.89 -13.68
N ASN A 35 -1.34 3.20 -13.69
CA ASN A 35 -0.90 2.44 -14.86
C ASN A 35 -0.66 0.95 -14.59
N ILE A 36 -0.70 0.47 -13.33
CA ILE A 36 -0.33 -0.92 -13.01
C ILE A 36 -1.48 -1.86 -13.34
N LEU A 37 -2.64 -1.58 -12.78
CA LEU A 37 -3.87 -2.34 -13.01
C LEU A 37 -4.93 -1.47 -13.65
N SER A 38 -5.87 -2.10 -14.32
CA SER A 38 -6.99 -1.46 -14.99
C SER A 38 -8.24 -2.33 -14.93
N ASP A 39 -9.37 -1.80 -15.33
CA ASP A 39 -10.64 -2.52 -15.44
C ASP A 39 -10.61 -3.72 -16.43
N LYS A 40 -9.56 -3.80 -17.26
CA LYS A 40 -9.31 -4.90 -18.21
C LYS A 40 -8.56 -6.08 -17.59
N ASP A 41 -7.94 -5.90 -16.43
CA ASP A 41 -7.21 -6.97 -15.76
C ASP A 41 -8.19 -7.99 -15.16
N GLN A 42 -7.76 -9.26 -15.18
CA GLN A 42 -8.56 -10.36 -14.66
C GLN A 42 -8.88 -10.15 -13.18
N SER A 43 -10.14 -10.34 -12.81
CA SER A 43 -10.57 -10.36 -11.42
C SER A 43 -10.97 -11.79 -11.03
N THR A 44 -10.51 -12.21 -9.86
CA THR A 44 -10.88 -13.49 -9.26
C THR A 44 -12.21 -13.45 -8.51
N LEU A 45 -12.94 -12.32 -8.54
CA LEU A 45 -14.27 -12.22 -7.95
C LEU A 45 -15.26 -13.14 -8.66
N LYS A 46 -15.86 -14.08 -7.93
CA LYS A 46 -16.91 -14.99 -8.44
C LYS A 46 -18.31 -14.44 -8.23
N ASN A 47 -18.59 -14.02 -6.99
CA ASN A 47 -19.94 -13.62 -6.61
C ASN A 47 -19.95 -12.55 -5.52
N ILE A 48 -21.06 -11.79 -5.46
CA ILE A 48 -21.39 -10.87 -4.38
C ILE A 48 -22.84 -11.05 -4.00
N ASP A 49 -23.08 -11.57 -2.79
CA ASP A 49 -24.38 -11.90 -2.26
C ASP A 49 -24.77 -10.94 -1.15
N TYR A 50 -25.93 -10.31 -1.29
CA TYR A 50 -26.52 -9.52 -0.21
C TYR A 50 -26.95 -10.43 0.95
N GLN A 51 -26.61 -10.03 2.16
CA GLN A 51 -26.98 -10.75 3.37
C GLN A 51 -28.08 -10.02 4.14
N GLU A 52 -27.79 -8.86 4.66
CA GLU A 52 -28.66 -8.13 5.57
C GLU A 52 -28.35 -6.63 5.57
N GLU A 53 -29.24 -5.83 6.18
CA GLU A 53 -28.94 -4.48 6.63
C GLU A 53 -28.73 -4.53 8.15
N LYS A 54 -27.59 -4.02 8.64
CA LYS A 54 -27.19 -4.20 10.03
C LYS A 54 -26.42 -3.00 10.57
N LYS A 55 -26.63 -2.71 11.85
CA LYS A 55 -25.77 -1.78 12.60
C LYS A 55 -24.43 -2.46 12.89
N VAL A 56 -23.35 -1.86 12.44
CA VAL A 56 -21.98 -2.37 12.58
C VAL A 56 -21.07 -1.33 13.21
N LYS A 57 -19.99 -1.80 13.82
CA LYS A 57 -18.91 -0.97 14.31
C LYS A 57 -17.79 -0.98 13.27
N GLY A 58 -17.22 0.18 12.95
CA GLY A 58 -16.11 0.30 12.00
C GLY A 58 -15.57 1.72 11.91
N TRP A 59 -14.56 1.88 11.06
CA TRP A 59 -13.87 3.14 10.90
C TRP A 59 -14.61 4.08 9.94
N ASP A 60 -14.66 5.37 10.30
CA ASP A 60 -15.11 6.45 9.42
C ASP A 60 -14.25 7.69 9.66
N ARG A 61 -13.33 7.97 8.75
CA ARG A 61 -12.41 9.12 8.87
C ARG A 61 -13.10 10.48 8.86
N ARG A 62 -14.39 10.55 8.53
CA ARG A 62 -15.19 11.79 8.64
C ARG A 62 -15.56 12.10 10.09
N LYS A 63 -15.52 11.08 10.95
CA LYS A 63 -15.88 11.16 12.38
C LYS A 63 -14.65 11.14 13.30
N ALA A 64 -13.47 11.55 12.78
CA ALA A 64 -12.29 11.70 13.61
C ALA A 64 -12.53 12.74 14.72
N THR A 65 -12.11 12.40 15.94
CA THR A 65 -12.10 13.31 17.09
C THR A 65 -10.73 13.97 17.25
N ALA A 66 -10.64 14.98 18.13
CA ALA A 66 -9.37 15.60 18.50
C ALA A 66 -8.33 14.58 19.03
N ASN A 67 -8.78 13.46 19.58
CA ASN A 67 -7.95 12.37 20.10
C ASN A 67 -7.58 11.33 19.04
N GLY A 68 -7.88 11.58 17.76
CA GLY A 68 -7.56 10.70 16.64
C GLY A 68 -8.76 9.95 16.07
N TRP A 69 -8.47 8.85 15.36
CA TRP A 69 -9.46 8.01 14.70
C TRP A 69 -10.12 7.07 15.70
N SER A 70 -11.43 7.03 15.73
CA SER A 70 -12.18 6.08 16.54
C SER A 70 -13.12 5.25 15.67
N GLU A 71 -13.40 4.02 16.09
CA GLU A 71 -14.47 3.24 15.54
C GLU A 71 -15.83 3.84 15.93
N ASN A 72 -16.73 3.86 14.98
CA ASN A 72 -18.08 4.40 15.15
C ASN A 72 -19.12 3.37 14.73
N PHE A 73 -20.33 3.50 15.27
CA PHE A 73 -21.47 2.73 14.80
C PHE A 73 -22.10 3.40 13.58
N PHE A 74 -22.43 2.60 12.57
CA PHE A 74 -23.22 2.99 11.40
C PHE A 74 -24.04 1.81 10.90
N THR A 75 -25.11 2.09 10.15
CA THR A 75 -25.89 1.05 9.49
C THR A 75 -25.29 0.78 8.11
N ALA A 76 -25.14 -0.48 7.76
CA ALA A 76 -24.56 -0.92 6.48
C ALA A 76 -25.39 -2.01 5.82
N PHE A 77 -25.44 -1.97 4.49
CA PHE A 77 -25.80 -3.13 3.67
C PHE A 77 -24.59 -4.08 3.65
N ILE A 78 -24.80 -5.31 4.06
CA ILE A 78 -23.77 -6.35 4.17
C ILE A 78 -23.83 -7.24 2.95
N PHE A 79 -22.66 -7.44 2.32
CA PHE A 79 -22.48 -8.37 1.21
C PHE A 79 -21.33 -9.33 1.51
N PHE A 80 -21.49 -10.60 1.14
CA PHE A 80 -20.38 -11.55 1.08
C PHE A 80 -19.86 -11.61 -0.34
N SER A 81 -18.56 -11.52 -0.47
CA SER A 81 -17.85 -11.62 -1.75
C SER A 81 -17.01 -12.86 -1.76
N THR A 82 -17.21 -13.74 -2.74
CA THR A 82 -16.49 -15.00 -2.89
C THR A 82 -15.50 -14.88 -4.04
N PHE A 83 -14.28 -15.36 -3.85
CA PHE A 83 -13.19 -15.34 -4.83
C PHE A 83 -12.81 -16.75 -5.29
N GLU A 84 -12.05 -16.86 -6.39
CA GLU A 84 -11.67 -18.14 -7.01
C GLU A 84 -10.95 -19.10 -6.07
N ASN A 85 -10.09 -18.58 -5.19
CA ASN A 85 -9.36 -19.35 -4.17
C ASN A 85 -10.22 -19.79 -2.96
N GLY A 86 -11.54 -19.55 -3.00
CA GLY A 86 -12.47 -19.83 -1.91
C GLY A 86 -12.51 -18.79 -0.79
N GLN A 87 -11.70 -17.74 -0.85
CA GLN A 87 -11.76 -16.66 0.13
C GLN A 87 -13.13 -15.98 0.10
N ILE A 88 -13.68 -15.71 1.28
CA ILE A 88 -14.90 -14.92 1.46
C ILE A 88 -14.53 -13.71 2.30
N ILE A 89 -14.89 -12.52 1.85
CA ILE A 89 -14.78 -11.28 2.62
C ILE A 89 -16.12 -10.60 2.76
N THR A 90 -16.28 -9.83 3.81
CA THR A 90 -17.47 -9.01 4.05
C THR A 90 -17.29 -7.62 3.45
N ILE A 91 -18.19 -7.20 2.55
CA ILE A 91 -18.24 -5.81 2.10
C ILE A 91 -19.39 -5.11 2.82
N ARG A 92 -19.06 -4.06 3.59
CA ARG A 92 -19.98 -3.22 4.35
C ARG A 92 -20.18 -1.90 3.61
N VAL A 93 -21.34 -1.68 3.05
CA VAL A 93 -21.66 -0.42 2.35
C VAL A 93 -22.61 0.40 3.21
N ASN A 94 -22.16 1.59 3.63
CA ASN A 94 -22.96 2.48 4.46
C ASN A 94 -24.31 2.79 3.80
N THR A 95 -25.40 2.83 4.57
CA THR A 95 -26.77 3.09 4.07
C THR A 95 -26.96 4.49 3.46
N GLU A 96 -25.97 5.38 3.59
CA GLU A 96 -25.94 6.66 2.88
C GLU A 96 -25.93 6.53 1.33
N PHE A 97 -25.75 5.32 0.78
CA PHE A 97 -25.92 5.02 -0.64
C PHE A 97 -27.40 4.80 -1.05
N LYS A 98 -28.33 5.20 -0.20
CA LYS A 98 -29.78 5.26 -0.42
C LYS A 98 -30.51 3.92 -0.34
N ASN A 99 -30.11 2.91 -1.10
CA ASN A 99 -30.78 1.62 -1.17
C ASN A 99 -29.82 0.48 -1.48
N LYS A 100 -30.31 -0.74 -1.33
CA LYS A 100 -29.56 -1.98 -1.57
C LYS A 100 -28.98 -2.07 -2.99
N LEU A 101 -29.70 -1.59 -4.01
CA LEU A 101 -29.23 -1.66 -5.40
C LEU A 101 -27.99 -0.77 -5.61
N GLU A 102 -28.01 0.46 -5.16
CA GLU A 102 -26.87 1.38 -5.24
C GLU A 102 -25.69 0.90 -4.38
N ALA A 103 -25.98 0.34 -3.21
CA ALA A 103 -24.96 -0.31 -2.37
C ALA A 103 -24.30 -1.51 -3.08
N LYS A 104 -25.10 -2.35 -3.76
CA LYS A 104 -24.58 -3.49 -4.53
C LYS A 104 -23.64 -3.04 -5.67
N LYS A 105 -23.95 -1.92 -6.33
CA LYS A 105 -23.04 -1.35 -7.35
C LYS A 105 -21.67 -1.00 -6.77
N GLN A 106 -21.63 -0.44 -5.55
CA GLN A 106 -20.38 -0.14 -4.87
C GLN A 106 -19.64 -1.43 -4.47
N ALA A 107 -20.35 -2.40 -3.90
CA ALA A 107 -19.77 -3.69 -3.53
C ALA A 107 -19.17 -4.39 -4.75
N MET A 108 -19.88 -4.42 -5.88
CA MET A 108 -19.39 -4.99 -7.15
C MET A 108 -18.13 -4.27 -7.66
N LYS A 109 -18.15 -2.93 -7.67
CA LYS A 109 -17.01 -2.13 -8.12
C LYS A 109 -15.75 -2.48 -7.34
N TYR A 110 -15.79 -2.35 -6.03
CA TYR A 110 -14.60 -2.54 -5.19
C TYR A 110 -14.25 -4.00 -4.96
N GLY A 111 -15.22 -4.90 -4.97
CA GLY A 111 -14.99 -6.34 -4.97
C GLY A 111 -14.25 -6.82 -6.24
N LYS A 112 -14.62 -6.28 -7.42
CA LYS A 112 -13.91 -6.55 -8.69
C LYS A 112 -12.47 -6.09 -8.61
N ILE A 113 -12.23 -4.85 -8.18
CA ILE A 113 -10.88 -4.28 -8.06
C ILE A 113 -10.05 -5.10 -7.07
N TYR A 114 -10.60 -5.44 -5.92
CA TYR A 114 -9.92 -6.27 -4.93
C TYR A 114 -9.58 -7.67 -5.49
N GLY A 115 -10.45 -8.24 -6.31
CA GLY A 115 -10.21 -9.51 -7.00
C GLY A 115 -9.11 -9.46 -8.07
N GLN A 116 -8.69 -8.28 -8.52
CA GLN A 116 -7.56 -8.10 -9.45
C GLN A 116 -6.20 -8.14 -8.74
N LEU A 117 -6.21 -7.99 -7.42
CA LEU A 117 -4.98 -7.98 -6.63
C LEU A 117 -4.41 -9.40 -6.50
N PRO A 118 -3.07 -9.53 -6.42
CA PRO A 118 -2.42 -10.79 -6.09
C PRO A 118 -2.95 -11.40 -4.78
N ASN A 119 -3.04 -12.73 -4.71
CA ASN A 119 -3.54 -13.44 -3.55
C ASN A 119 -2.81 -13.06 -2.25
N PHE A 120 -1.50 -12.84 -2.30
CA PHE A 120 -0.72 -12.46 -1.12
C PHE A 120 -1.14 -11.11 -0.52
N LEU A 121 -1.69 -10.19 -1.32
CA LEU A 121 -2.24 -8.92 -0.84
C LEU A 121 -3.65 -9.05 -0.27
N ARG A 122 -4.29 -10.19 -0.45
CA ARG A 122 -5.64 -10.48 0.02
C ARG A 122 -5.68 -11.39 1.24
N SER A 123 -4.53 -11.92 1.66
CA SER A 123 -4.45 -13.02 2.64
C SER A 123 -5.02 -12.69 4.02
N ASN A 124 -4.91 -11.44 4.48
CA ASN A 124 -5.32 -11.05 5.83
C ASN A 124 -6.56 -10.15 5.87
N LEU A 125 -7.23 -9.92 4.72
CA LEU A 125 -8.41 -9.09 4.71
C LEU A 125 -9.67 -9.88 5.10
N ASN A 126 -10.45 -9.31 6.01
CA ASN A 126 -11.76 -9.82 6.40
C ASN A 126 -12.89 -8.91 5.89
N THR A 127 -12.62 -7.61 5.78
CA THR A 127 -13.65 -6.63 5.52
C THR A 127 -13.20 -5.52 4.57
N ILE A 128 -14.13 -5.04 3.74
CA ILE A 128 -14.04 -3.76 3.05
C ILE A 128 -15.20 -2.90 3.53
N THR A 129 -14.90 -1.73 4.09
CA THR A 129 -15.90 -0.77 4.57
C THR A 129 -15.98 0.43 3.63
N ILE A 130 -17.17 0.71 3.09
CA ILE A 130 -17.37 1.72 2.03
C ILE A 130 -18.31 2.82 2.52
N HIS A 131 -17.79 4.05 2.52
CA HIS A 131 -18.53 5.27 2.81
C HIS A 131 -18.50 6.24 1.63
N LYS A 132 -19.47 7.15 1.58
CA LYS A 132 -19.35 8.37 0.76
C LYS A 132 -18.36 9.35 1.37
N GLY A 133 -17.96 10.36 0.57
CA GLY A 133 -17.19 11.49 1.07
C GLY A 133 -15.75 11.53 0.62
N LYS A 134 -15.06 12.62 1.04
CA LYS A 134 -13.77 13.05 0.47
C LYS A 134 -12.58 12.76 1.39
N ARG A 135 -12.67 11.78 2.28
CA ARG A 135 -11.56 11.38 3.16
C ARG A 135 -10.67 10.37 2.45
N SER A 136 -9.41 10.29 2.87
CA SER A 136 -8.47 9.26 2.39
C SER A 136 -8.92 7.86 2.77
N TRP A 137 -8.49 6.88 2.00
CA TRP A 137 -8.64 5.46 2.34
C TRP A 137 -7.74 5.08 3.50
N GLY A 138 -7.82 3.84 3.94
CA GLY A 138 -6.95 3.28 4.96
C GLY A 138 -7.01 1.77 4.98
N GLY A 139 -5.85 1.13 5.20
CA GLY A 139 -5.72 -0.31 5.44
C GLY A 139 -5.17 -0.59 6.83
N GLY A 140 -5.65 -1.65 7.48
CA GLY A 140 -5.20 -2.12 8.78
C GLY A 140 -6.31 -2.86 9.54
N ASN A 141 -5.97 -3.58 10.60
CA ASN A 141 -6.93 -4.36 11.41
C ASN A 141 -7.85 -5.27 10.56
N ASN A 142 -7.29 -5.92 9.52
CA ASN A 142 -8.02 -6.79 8.61
C ASN A 142 -9.16 -6.09 7.84
N ASP A 143 -9.17 -4.76 7.77
CA ASP A 143 -10.17 -3.94 7.08
C ASP A 143 -9.53 -2.96 6.10
N ILE A 144 -10.19 -2.73 4.98
CA ILE A 144 -9.90 -1.62 4.07
C ILE A 144 -11.05 -0.64 4.13
N LEU A 145 -10.73 0.58 4.53
CA LEU A 145 -11.67 1.70 4.57
C LEU A 145 -11.63 2.49 3.26
N ILE A 146 -12.79 2.62 2.62
CA ILE A 146 -12.96 3.34 1.36
C ILE A 146 -13.88 4.54 1.55
N HIS A 147 -13.44 5.71 1.11
CA HIS A 147 -14.29 6.89 0.89
C HIS A 147 -14.38 7.16 -0.61
N THR A 148 -15.55 6.98 -1.21
CA THR A 148 -15.74 6.94 -2.67
C THR A 148 -15.49 8.25 -3.40
N GLN A 149 -15.34 9.35 -2.69
CA GLN A 149 -15.02 10.68 -3.24
C GLN A 149 -13.65 11.18 -2.72
N ALA A 150 -12.80 10.26 -2.27
CA ALA A 150 -11.47 10.60 -1.81
C ALA A 150 -10.72 11.40 -2.88
N LYS A 151 -9.93 12.37 -2.42
CA LYS A 151 -8.96 13.08 -3.25
C LYS A 151 -7.57 12.74 -2.72
N ASP A 152 -6.62 12.57 -3.61
CA ASP A 152 -5.23 12.53 -3.21
C ASP A 152 -4.77 13.91 -2.69
N TYR A 153 -3.58 13.96 -2.11
CA TYR A 153 -2.99 15.21 -1.61
C TYR A 153 -2.69 16.22 -2.73
N SER A 154 -2.80 15.85 -4.01
CA SER A 154 -2.63 16.72 -5.17
C SER A 154 -3.94 17.32 -5.69
N ASN A 155 -5.07 17.14 -4.98
CA ASN A 155 -6.42 17.51 -5.39
C ASN A 155 -6.96 16.79 -6.64
N LYS A 156 -6.28 15.77 -7.15
CA LYS A 156 -6.83 14.88 -8.17
C LYS A 156 -7.86 13.93 -7.54
N LYS A 157 -8.89 13.60 -8.29
CA LYS A 157 -9.84 12.58 -7.85
C LYS A 157 -9.10 11.23 -7.76
N VAL A 158 -9.17 10.58 -6.62
CA VAL A 158 -8.69 9.20 -6.43
C VAL A 158 -9.37 8.21 -7.39
N GLY A 159 -10.48 8.62 -7.99
CA GLY A 159 -11.24 7.80 -8.93
C GLY A 159 -10.49 7.29 -10.16
N ASP A 160 -9.31 7.85 -10.42
CA ASP A 160 -8.51 7.46 -11.59
C ASP A 160 -7.36 6.48 -11.24
N CYS A 161 -7.11 6.20 -9.94
CA CYS A 161 -6.03 5.32 -9.46
C CYS A 161 -6.50 4.36 -8.35
N VAL A 162 -7.70 3.88 -8.48
CA VAL A 162 -8.37 3.09 -7.43
C VAL A 162 -7.64 1.77 -7.18
N GLU A 163 -7.11 1.18 -8.25
CA GLU A 163 -6.41 -0.10 -8.22
C GLU A 163 -5.09 0.00 -7.45
N GLU A 164 -4.27 1.02 -7.73
CA GLU A 164 -2.99 1.24 -7.05
C GLU A 164 -3.18 1.62 -5.59
N ILE A 165 -4.23 2.37 -5.26
CA ILE A 165 -4.57 2.66 -3.87
C ILE A 165 -5.05 1.39 -3.17
N MET A 166 -5.83 0.55 -3.83
CA MET A 166 -6.24 -0.74 -3.28
C MET A 166 -5.02 -1.63 -3.00
N ILE A 167 -4.01 -1.66 -3.89
CA ILE A 167 -2.74 -2.35 -3.66
C ILE A 167 -2.06 -1.80 -2.39
N HIS A 168 -1.94 -0.48 -2.28
CA HIS A 168 -1.30 0.19 -1.15
C HIS A 168 -1.98 -0.14 0.19
N GLU A 169 -3.30 0.01 0.26
CA GLU A 169 -4.04 -0.27 1.49
C GLU A 169 -4.07 -1.77 1.84
N SER A 170 -4.11 -2.64 0.82
CA SER A 170 -3.98 -4.09 1.01
C SER A 170 -2.60 -4.49 1.52
N ALA A 171 -1.54 -3.77 1.12
CA ALA A 171 -0.19 -4.01 1.65
C ALA A 171 -0.11 -3.69 3.14
N HIS A 172 -0.78 -2.65 3.63
CA HIS A 172 -0.88 -2.40 5.07
C HIS A 172 -1.55 -3.58 5.80
N VAL A 173 -2.61 -4.14 5.24
CA VAL A 173 -3.35 -5.25 5.86
C VAL A 173 -2.56 -6.56 5.84
N SER A 174 -1.95 -6.90 4.69
CA SER A 174 -1.42 -8.24 4.45
C SER A 174 0.09 -8.37 4.62
N LEU A 175 0.84 -7.28 4.50
CA LEU A 175 2.30 -7.28 4.54
C LEU A 175 2.91 -6.55 5.72
N ASP A 176 2.30 -5.44 6.17
CA ASP A 176 2.88 -4.62 7.24
C ASP A 176 2.81 -5.34 8.59
N TRP A 177 3.98 -5.58 9.19
CA TRP A 177 4.12 -6.21 10.51
C TRP A 177 3.38 -5.47 11.62
N SER A 178 3.14 -4.17 11.49
CA SER A 178 2.42 -3.35 12.48
C SER A 178 0.97 -3.75 12.62
N TRP A 179 0.40 -4.38 11.59
CA TRP A 179 -0.98 -4.84 11.49
C TRP A 179 -1.11 -6.37 11.40
N GLY A 180 -0.05 -7.10 11.78
CA GLY A 180 -0.05 -8.56 11.70
C GLY A 180 0.23 -9.13 10.31
N GLY A 181 0.74 -8.30 9.40
CA GLY A 181 1.14 -8.72 8.05
C GLY A 181 2.34 -9.65 8.02
N SER A 182 2.54 -10.27 6.89
CA SER A 182 3.48 -11.40 6.71
C SER A 182 4.96 -11.02 6.73
N LEU A 183 5.32 -9.79 6.38
CA LEU A 183 6.73 -9.38 6.31
C LEU A 183 7.36 -9.24 7.69
N LYS A 184 8.65 -9.58 7.77
CA LYS A 184 9.43 -9.45 9.02
C LYS A 184 10.08 -8.07 9.08
N LYS A 185 9.82 -7.33 10.17
CA LYS A 185 10.32 -5.97 10.39
C LYS A 185 11.84 -5.86 10.26
N LYS A 186 12.60 -6.74 10.94
CA LYS A 186 14.07 -6.65 10.96
C LYS A 186 14.69 -6.84 9.57
N PRO A 187 14.41 -7.92 8.81
CA PRO A 187 14.94 -8.08 7.46
C PRO A 187 14.54 -6.95 6.50
N TRP A 188 13.30 -6.46 6.58
CA TRP A 188 12.87 -5.31 5.78
C TRP A 188 13.71 -4.06 6.06
N MET A 189 13.91 -3.74 7.34
CA MET A 189 14.69 -2.57 7.75
C MET A 189 16.17 -2.69 7.38
N GLU A 190 16.73 -3.91 7.40
CA GLU A 190 18.09 -4.20 6.94
C GLU A 190 18.21 -3.98 5.42
N ALA A 191 17.27 -4.49 4.63
CA ALA A 191 17.22 -4.25 3.19
C ALA A 191 17.08 -2.75 2.86
N ALA A 192 16.19 -2.05 3.58
CA ALA A 192 16.02 -0.61 3.42
C ALA A 192 17.27 0.21 3.78
N LYS A 193 18.00 -0.22 4.81
CA LYS A 193 19.29 0.38 5.20
C LYS A 193 20.37 0.13 4.15
N ALA A 194 20.43 -1.08 3.59
CA ALA A 194 21.39 -1.44 2.56
C ALA A 194 21.16 -0.67 1.24
N ASP A 195 19.90 -0.43 0.86
CA ASP A 195 19.57 0.42 -0.29
C ASP A 195 19.94 1.89 -0.07
N GLY A 196 19.86 2.41 1.16
CA GLY A 196 20.21 3.79 1.50
C GLY A 196 19.28 4.86 0.89
N VAL A 197 18.23 4.45 0.15
CA VAL A 197 17.29 5.32 -0.57
C VAL A 197 15.86 4.79 -0.38
N PHE A 198 14.86 5.65 -0.50
CA PHE A 198 13.45 5.27 -0.44
C PHE A 198 12.81 5.35 -1.84
N ILE A 199 11.78 4.54 -2.07
CA ILE A 199 11.09 4.54 -3.35
C ILE A 199 10.41 5.89 -3.64
N SER A 200 9.76 6.46 -2.63
CA SER A 200 9.07 7.75 -2.74
C SER A 200 9.41 8.71 -1.59
N ARG A 201 9.07 9.99 -1.78
CA ARG A 201 9.16 10.99 -0.72
C ARG A 201 8.25 10.64 0.47
N TYR A 202 7.09 10.02 0.20
CA TYR A 202 6.13 9.62 1.22
C TYR A 202 6.69 8.45 2.05
N ALA A 203 7.21 7.42 1.39
CA ALA A 203 7.93 6.32 2.06
C ALA A 203 9.06 6.82 2.96
N LYS A 204 9.88 7.78 2.48
CA LYS A 204 10.92 8.40 3.28
C LYS A 204 10.39 9.10 4.52
N ARG A 205 9.32 9.91 4.36
CA ARG A 205 8.72 10.69 5.45
C ARG A 205 8.15 9.79 6.54
N TYR A 206 7.55 8.68 6.17
CA TYR A 206 6.86 7.76 7.08
C TYR A 206 7.44 6.33 7.03
N LYS A 207 8.76 6.24 7.00
CA LYS A 207 9.54 5.02 6.75
C LYS A 207 9.18 3.78 7.56
N LYS A 208 8.57 3.94 8.75
CA LYS A 208 8.16 2.82 9.61
C LYS A 208 6.76 2.29 9.27
N ARG A 209 6.00 3.03 8.48
CA ARG A 209 4.59 2.76 8.22
C ARG A 209 4.26 2.63 6.74
N GLU A 210 4.85 3.49 5.89
CA GLU A 210 4.45 3.59 4.49
C GLU A 210 5.46 2.96 3.52
N ASP A 211 6.67 2.62 3.95
CA ASP A 211 7.72 2.15 3.04
C ASP A 211 7.39 0.82 2.38
N VAL A 212 6.72 -0.11 3.09
CA VAL A 212 6.23 -1.38 2.52
C VAL A 212 5.14 -1.10 1.49
N ALA A 213 4.10 -0.37 1.88
CA ALA A 213 2.93 -0.11 1.04
C ALA A 213 3.27 0.69 -0.23
N GLU A 214 4.19 1.66 -0.12
CA GLU A 214 4.72 2.38 -1.27
C GLU A 214 5.54 1.47 -2.18
N THR A 215 6.43 0.65 -1.61
CA THR A 215 7.36 -0.19 -2.38
C THR A 215 6.64 -1.30 -3.14
N ILE A 216 5.58 -1.89 -2.58
CA ILE A 216 4.89 -3.02 -3.21
C ILE A 216 4.23 -2.66 -4.55
N ASN A 217 3.68 -1.44 -4.68
CA ASN A 217 3.17 -0.95 -5.96
C ASN A 217 4.25 -1.01 -7.05
N TRP A 218 5.45 -0.54 -6.72
CA TRP A 218 6.57 -0.51 -7.66
C TRP A 218 7.15 -1.91 -7.92
N TRP A 219 7.15 -2.78 -6.90
CA TRP A 219 7.54 -4.17 -7.08
C TRP A 219 6.58 -4.88 -8.07
N ILE A 220 5.26 -4.71 -7.92
CA ILE A 220 4.27 -5.24 -8.87
C ILE A 220 4.50 -4.66 -10.27
N ALA A 221 4.72 -3.35 -10.39
CA ALA A 221 5.02 -2.74 -11.68
C ALA A 221 6.25 -3.36 -12.35
N VAL A 222 7.34 -3.58 -11.60
CA VAL A 222 8.59 -4.11 -12.16
C VAL A 222 8.52 -5.62 -12.43
N ARG A 223 7.89 -6.41 -11.56
CA ARG A 223 7.88 -7.88 -11.64
C ARG A 223 6.70 -8.46 -12.41
N CYS A 224 5.56 -7.81 -12.33
CA CYS A 224 4.31 -8.35 -12.88
C CYS A 224 3.81 -7.55 -14.09
N LYS A 225 4.11 -6.26 -14.17
CA LYS A 225 3.60 -5.33 -15.18
C LYS A 225 4.70 -4.40 -15.73
N PRO A 226 5.85 -4.94 -16.22
CA PRO A 226 7.00 -4.12 -16.60
C PRO A 226 6.74 -3.11 -17.73
N ASN A 227 5.68 -3.34 -18.51
CA ASN A 227 5.26 -2.42 -19.57
C ASN A 227 4.29 -1.32 -19.09
N SER A 228 3.90 -1.33 -17.81
CA SER A 228 2.98 -0.34 -17.24
C SER A 228 3.67 0.99 -16.89
N ILE A 229 4.98 0.98 -16.78
CA ILE A 229 5.82 2.13 -16.48
C ILE A 229 6.97 2.26 -17.49
N SER A 230 7.65 3.41 -17.50
CA SER A 230 8.74 3.63 -18.45
C SER A 230 9.95 2.71 -18.18
N LYS A 231 10.66 2.29 -19.22
CA LYS A 231 11.93 1.53 -19.07
C LYS A 231 12.95 2.25 -18.19
N SER A 232 12.99 3.59 -18.26
CA SER A 232 13.83 4.42 -17.40
C SER A 232 13.44 4.27 -15.92
N ASP A 233 12.15 4.23 -15.61
CA ASP A 233 11.69 4.08 -14.24
C ASP A 233 11.93 2.65 -13.72
N VAL A 234 11.71 1.63 -14.55
CA VAL A 234 12.10 0.24 -14.23
C VAL A 234 13.58 0.19 -13.83
N LYS A 235 14.46 0.78 -14.64
CA LYS A 235 15.91 0.84 -14.36
C LYS A 235 16.20 1.53 -13.02
N LYS A 236 15.63 2.72 -12.79
CA LYS A 236 15.82 3.47 -11.53
C LYS A 236 15.38 2.68 -10.29
N ILE A 237 14.30 1.92 -10.40
CA ILE A 237 13.79 1.10 -9.29
C ILE A 237 14.76 -0.05 -9.01
N ILE A 238 15.14 -0.81 -10.04
CA ILE A 238 16.04 -1.96 -9.91
C ILE A 238 17.39 -1.54 -9.33
N GLU A 239 17.95 -0.43 -9.79
CA GLU A 239 19.23 0.09 -9.31
C GLU A 239 19.12 0.77 -7.94
N GLY A 240 17.99 1.36 -7.64
CA GLY A 240 17.81 2.18 -6.44
C GLY A 240 17.44 1.38 -5.19
N ILE A 241 16.64 0.32 -5.31
CA ILE A 241 16.17 -0.48 -4.16
C ILE A 241 16.40 -2.00 -4.34
N PRO A 242 17.59 -2.44 -4.79
CA PRO A 242 17.83 -3.84 -5.14
C PRO A 242 17.64 -4.79 -3.95
N ASN A 243 17.97 -4.36 -2.73
CA ASN A 243 17.87 -5.21 -1.55
C ASN A 243 16.40 -5.42 -1.12
N ARG A 244 15.56 -4.39 -1.18
CA ARG A 244 14.12 -4.55 -0.93
C ARG A 244 13.44 -5.40 -2.00
N LEU A 245 13.80 -5.21 -3.29
CA LEU A 245 13.30 -6.06 -4.36
C LEU A 245 13.68 -7.52 -4.12
N LYS A 246 14.96 -7.80 -3.84
CA LYS A 246 15.44 -9.14 -3.50
C LYS A 246 14.70 -9.74 -2.30
N TYR A 247 14.48 -8.94 -1.25
CA TYR A 247 13.75 -9.41 -0.08
C TYR A 247 12.31 -9.80 -0.42
N LEU A 248 11.62 -9.00 -1.25
CA LEU A 248 10.25 -9.33 -1.71
C LEU A 248 10.24 -10.55 -2.63
N ASP A 249 11.20 -10.66 -3.56
CA ASP A 249 11.33 -11.82 -4.46
C ASP A 249 11.49 -13.14 -3.68
N GLN A 250 12.19 -13.11 -2.53
CA GLN A 250 12.42 -14.26 -1.66
C GLN A 250 11.18 -14.70 -0.84
N GLN A 251 10.10 -13.92 -0.81
CA GLN A 251 8.90 -14.29 -0.07
C GLN A 251 8.07 -15.38 -0.78
N ASN A 252 8.35 -15.69 -2.04
CA ASN A 252 7.60 -16.67 -2.85
C ASN A 252 6.09 -16.41 -2.82
N PHE A 253 5.70 -15.17 -3.07
CA PHE A 253 4.31 -14.75 -3.01
C PHE A 253 3.43 -15.49 -4.02
N ASP A 254 2.21 -15.86 -3.61
CA ASP A 254 1.15 -16.25 -4.54
C ASP A 254 0.64 -15.01 -5.28
N THR A 255 1.12 -14.83 -6.49
CA THR A 255 0.85 -13.64 -7.31
C THR A 255 -0.42 -13.77 -8.17
N HIS A 256 -1.11 -14.92 -8.18
CA HIS A 256 -2.35 -15.07 -8.95
C HIS A 256 -3.38 -13.97 -8.59
N PRO A 257 -4.05 -13.32 -9.56
CA PRO A 257 -4.12 -13.61 -10.99
C PRO A 257 -3.00 -12.98 -11.84
N LEU A 258 -2.07 -12.24 -11.25
CA LEU A 258 -0.97 -11.64 -12.00
C LEU A 258 0.10 -12.69 -12.32
N LYS A 259 0.73 -12.52 -13.50
CA LYS A 259 1.93 -13.28 -13.88
C LYS A 259 3.14 -12.42 -13.61
N CYS A 260 3.98 -12.84 -12.67
CA CYS A 260 5.19 -12.11 -12.26
C CYS A 260 6.43 -12.93 -12.61
N ASN A 261 7.50 -12.22 -13.00
CA ASN A 261 8.82 -12.78 -13.33
C ASN A 261 9.87 -12.18 -12.39
N TYR A 262 10.44 -13.01 -11.48
CA TYR A 262 11.50 -12.60 -10.53
C TYR A 262 12.34 -13.79 -10.06
#